data_de5ce41b7ab1e1381efa733616767c44
#
_entry.id   de5ce41b7ab1e1381efa733616767c44
#
_cell.length_a   1.000
_cell.length_b   1.000
_cell.length_c   1.000
_cell.angle_alpha   90.00
_cell.angle_beta   90.00
_cell.angle_gamma   90.00
#
_symmetry.space_group_name_H-M   'P 1'
#
loop_
_entity.id
_entity.type
_entity.pdbx_description
1 polymer ?
#
loop_
_entity_poly.entity_id
_entity_poly.type
_entity_poly.pdbx_seq_one_letter_code
_entity_poly.pdbx_strand_id
1 'polypeptide(L)'
;MKKKIIIIVAVILVIAGAFWAKGYCNDRYVASEVYYTQIPEDEVNEDSWLVDSDGVKQEKGKEYKLIGYDENGNEKEVYFSVKGTSENYYAPGTYIQVKSSKTIVLENAPVEKSAVPQAALKQIQENGTRIK
;
A
#
# COMPACT_ATOMS: atom_id res chain seq x y z
N MET A 1 -25.76 -38.59 -24.74
CA MET A 1 -24.99 -37.48 -25.32
C MET A 1 -25.30 -36.15 -24.65
N LYS A 2 -26.54 -35.77 -24.45
CA LYS A 2 -26.88 -34.47 -23.82
C LYS A 2 -26.34 -34.33 -22.38
N LYS A 3 -26.42 -35.41 -21.58
CA LYS A 3 -25.91 -35.41 -20.21
C LYS A 3 -24.37 -35.19 -20.12
N LYS A 4 -23.57 -35.74 -21.03
CA LYS A 4 -22.13 -35.58 -21.07
C LYS A 4 -21.76 -34.16 -21.44
N ILE A 5 -22.47 -33.51 -22.35
CA ILE A 5 -22.25 -32.12 -22.74
C ILE A 5 -22.53 -31.18 -21.58
N ILE A 6 -23.63 -31.41 -20.84
CA ILE A 6 -23.96 -30.58 -19.65
C ILE A 6 -22.89 -30.69 -18.57
N ILE A 7 -22.37 -31.90 -18.32
CA ILE A 7 -21.29 -32.10 -17.33
C ILE A 7 -20.01 -31.38 -17.75
N ILE A 8 -19.62 -31.45 -19.01
CA ILE A 8 -18.43 -30.78 -19.55
C ILE A 8 -18.56 -29.26 -19.41
N VAL A 9 -19.72 -28.69 -19.76
CA VAL A 9 -19.99 -27.25 -19.63
C VAL A 9 -19.93 -26.81 -18.16
N ALA A 10 -20.52 -27.58 -17.24
CA ALA A 10 -20.47 -27.30 -15.81
C ALA A 10 -19.05 -27.30 -15.27
N VAL A 11 -18.21 -28.26 -15.68
CA VAL A 11 -16.79 -28.31 -15.27
C VAL A 11 -16.03 -27.10 -15.79
N ILE A 12 -16.23 -26.69 -17.02
CA ILE A 12 -15.59 -25.51 -17.62
C ILE A 12 -15.96 -24.25 -16.83
N LEU A 13 -17.23 -24.06 -16.47
CA LEU A 13 -17.68 -22.91 -15.69
C LEU A 13 -17.04 -22.85 -14.29
N VAL A 14 -16.91 -23.99 -13.63
CA VAL A 14 -16.25 -24.07 -12.31
C VAL A 14 -14.78 -23.70 -12.41
N ILE A 15 -14.07 -24.21 -13.41
CA ILE A 15 -12.66 -23.89 -13.63
C ILE A 15 -12.47 -22.39 -13.92
N ALA A 16 -13.29 -21.82 -14.81
CA ALA A 16 -13.24 -20.41 -15.14
C ALA A 16 -13.49 -19.50 -13.91
N GLY A 17 -14.49 -19.87 -13.08
CA GLY A 17 -14.78 -19.17 -11.83
C GLY A 17 -13.64 -19.22 -10.83
N ALA A 18 -12.97 -20.38 -10.69
CA ALA A 18 -11.84 -20.55 -9.80
C ALA A 18 -10.63 -19.68 -10.24
N PHE A 19 -10.33 -19.63 -11.53
CA PHE A 19 -9.27 -18.76 -12.07
C PHE A 19 -9.58 -17.29 -11.86
N TRP A 20 -10.81 -16.89 -12.09
CA TRP A 20 -11.24 -15.50 -11.88
C TRP A 20 -11.10 -15.09 -10.39
N ALA A 21 -11.57 -15.92 -9.47
CA ALA A 21 -11.49 -15.67 -8.03
C ALA A 21 -10.03 -15.57 -7.56
N LYS A 22 -9.16 -16.45 -8.06
CA LYS A 22 -7.73 -16.41 -7.73
C LYS A 22 -7.06 -15.11 -8.22
N GLY A 23 -7.36 -14.68 -9.44
CA GLY A 23 -6.86 -13.43 -9.98
C GLY A 23 -7.32 -12.23 -9.17
N TYR A 24 -8.59 -12.17 -8.79
CA TYR A 24 -9.15 -11.12 -7.96
C TYR A 24 -8.47 -11.04 -6.59
N CYS A 25 -8.27 -12.16 -5.91
CA CYS A 25 -7.58 -12.21 -4.62
C CYS A 25 -6.12 -11.75 -4.73
N ASN A 26 -5.40 -12.20 -5.78
CA ASN A 26 -4.02 -11.81 -6.01
C ASN A 26 -3.89 -10.29 -6.26
N ASP A 27 -4.84 -9.69 -6.97
CA ASP A 27 -4.80 -8.26 -7.29
C ASP A 27 -5.12 -7.37 -6.09
N ARG A 28 -5.90 -7.85 -5.11
CA ARG A 28 -6.30 -7.04 -3.96
C ARG A 28 -5.58 -7.38 -2.66
N TYR A 29 -5.32 -8.65 -2.39
CA TYR A 29 -4.91 -9.13 -1.07
C TYR A 29 -3.51 -9.70 -1.01
N VAL A 30 -2.87 -9.91 -2.15
CA VAL A 30 -1.50 -10.42 -2.20
C VAL A 30 -0.56 -9.27 -2.55
N ALA A 31 0.45 -9.04 -1.71
CA ALA A 31 1.45 -8.03 -1.97
C ALA A 31 2.27 -8.41 -3.20
N SER A 32 2.19 -7.61 -4.26
CA SER A 32 2.89 -7.81 -5.52
C SER A 32 3.92 -6.71 -5.80
N GLU A 33 3.83 -5.60 -5.07
CA GLU A 33 4.66 -4.43 -5.28
C GLU A 33 5.21 -3.93 -3.94
N VAL A 34 6.45 -3.45 -3.96
CA VAL A 34 7.10 -2.87 -2.80
C VAL A 34 7.58 -1.46 -3.17
N TYR A 35 7.20 -0.49 -2.37
CA TYR A 35 7.60 0.90 -2.51
C TYR A 35 8.32 1.37 -1.27
N TYR A 36 9.16 2.37 -1.42
CA TYR A 36 9.88 3.00 -0.32
C TYR A 36 9.57 4.48 -0.30
N THR A 37 9.34 5.01 0.88
CA THR A 37 9.07 6.43 1.09
C THR A 37 9.81 6.91 2.34
N GLN A 38 9.76 8.21 2.57
CA GLN A 38 10.34 8.80 3.77
C GLN A 38 9.33 9.77 4.36
N ILE A 39 9.16 9.70 5.68
CA ILE A 39 8.38 10.72 6.39
C ILE A 39 9.14 12.04 6.23
N PRO A 40 8.50 13.12 5.73
CA PRO A 40 9.19 14.40 5.57
C PRO A 40 9.86 14.85 6.86
N GLU A 41 11.08 15.39 6.76
CA GLU A 41 11.86 15.81 7.93
C GLU A 41 11.22 16.97 8.69
N ASP A 42 10.37 17.73 8.01
CA ASP A 42 9.63 18.86 8.58
C ASP A 42 8.20 18.48 9.00
N GLU A 43 7.89 17.18 9.02
CA GLU A 43 6.57 16.69 9.45
C GLU A 43 6.34 16.98 10.92
N VAL A 44 5.15 17.48 11.24
CA VAL A 44 4.72 17.75 12.62
C VAL A 44 3.77 16.64 13.06
N ASN A 45 4.12 15.95 14.14
CA ASN A 45 3.28 14.91 14.72
C ASN A 45 2.42 15.48 15.84
N GLU A 46 1.17 15.74 15.50
CA GLU A 46 0.15 16.17 16.46
C GLU A 46 -0.98 15.13 16.49
N ASP A 47 -1.64 14.99 17.64
CA ASP A 47 -2.78 14.09 17.76
C ASP A 47 -3.83 14.44 16.70
N SER A 48 -4.25 13.44 15.94
CA SER A 48 -5.23 13.62 14.88
C SER A 48 -6.26 12.48 14.90
N TRP A 49 -7.25 12.60 14.04
CA TRP A 49 -8.34 11.64 13.94
C TRP A 49 -8.39 11.04 12.55
N LEU A 50 -8.57 9.73 12.51
CA LEU A 50 -8.93 9.04 11.26
C LEU A 50 -10.42 9.27 11.02
N VAL A 51 -10.76 9.67 9.80
CA VAL A 51 -12.14 9.98 9.42
C VAL A 51 -12.60 9.02 8.34
N ASP A 52 -13.92 8.81 8.26
CA ASP A 52 -14.51 8.02 7.16
C ASP A 52 -14.73 8.91 5.92
N SER A 53 -15.36 8.36 4.90
CA SER A 53 -15.63 9.08 3.65
C SER A 53 -16.56 10.28 3.82
N ASP A 54 -17.36 10.30 4.89
CA ASP A 54 -18.27 11.41 5.21
C ASP A 54 -17.62 12.46 6.15
N GLY A 55 -16.35 12.25 6.52
CA GLY A 55 -15.63 13.16 7.41
C GLY A 55 -15.92 12.93 8.90
N VAL A 56 -16.60 11.84 9.25
CA VAL A 56 -16.91 11.51 10.64
C VAL A 56 -15.70 10.90 11.32
N LYS A 57 -15.33 11.41 12.49
CA LYS A 57 -14.21 10.89 13.28
C LYS A 57 -14.49 9.47 13.75
N GLN A 58 -13.57 8.55 13.49
CA GLN A 58 -13.68 7.14 13.86
C GLN A 58 -12.80 6.79 15.05
N GLU A 59 -11.51 7.07 14.96
CA GLU A 59 -10.53 6.77 16.00
C GLU A 59 -9.34 7.72 15.90
N LYS A 60 -8.54 7.82 16.95
CA LYS A 60 -7.32 8.59 16.90
C LYS A 60 -6.29 7.90 16.01
N GLY A 61 -5.64 8.68 15.18
CA GLY A 61 -4.61 8.20 14.26
C GLY A 61 -4.22 9.24 13.26
N LYS A 62 -3.17 8.95 12.51
CA LYS A 62 -2.67 9.84 11.46
C LYS A 62 -2.69 9.13 10.12
N GLU A 63 -3.19 9.80 9.12
CA GLU A 63 -3.17 9.35 7.74
C GLU A 63 -1.97 9.95 7.02
N TYR A 64 -1.20 9.10 6.34
CA TYR A 64 -0.07 9.50 5.53
C TYR A 64 -0.40 9.36 4.05
N LYS A 65 -0.14 10.42 3.29
CA LYS A 65 -0.30 10.46 1.84
C LYS A 65 1.04 10.91 1.27
N LEU A 66 1.80 9.98 0.75
CA LEU A 66 3.17 10.22 0.32
C LEU A 66 3.41 9.61 -1.06
N ILE A 67 4.50 9.99 -1.67
CA ILE A 67 5.01 9.35 -2.88
C ILE A 67 6.03 8.30 -2.45
N GLY A 68 5.81 7.06 -2.90
CA GLY A 68 6.77 5.98 -2.74
C GLY A 68 7.45 5.68 -4.06
N TYR A 69 8.61 5.05 -3.98
CA TYR A 69 9.41 4.66 -5.15
C TYR A 69 9.76 3.19 -5.06
N ASP A 70 9.65 2.47 -6.17
CA ASP A 70 10.04 1.07 -6.23
C ASP A 70 11.57 0.91 -6.39
N GLU A 71 12.03 -0.32 -6.51
CA GLU A 71 13.46 -0.61 -6.65
C GLU A 71 14.09 -0.04 -7.93
N ASN A 72 13.28 0.32 -8.90
CA ASN A 72 13.71 0.94 -10.16
C ASN A 72 13.57 2.48 -10.15
N GLY A 73 13.05 3.04 -9.05
CA GLY A 73 12.83 4.48 -8.94
C GLY A 73 11.52 4.98 -9.53
N ASN A 74 10.59 4.08 -9.87
CA ASN A 74 9.27 4.46 -10.35
C ASN A 74 8.40 4.95 -9.20
N GLU A 75 7.72 6.08 -9.39
CA GLU A 75 6.90 6.69 -8.35
C GLU A 75 5.47 6.16 -8.33
N LYS A 76 4.89 6.13 -7.14
CA LYS A 76 3.48 5.86 -6.93
C LYS A 76 3.00 6.56 -5.66
N GLU A 77 1.79 7.09 -5.69
CA GLU A 77 1.17 7.60 -4.48
C GLU A 77 0.82 6.45 -3.54
N VAL A 78 1.26 6.53 -2.28
CA VAL A 78 0.99 5.52 -1.27
C VAL A 78 0.23 6.16 -0.11
N TYR A 79 -0.79 5.46 0.36
CA TYR A 79 -1.67 5.91 1.43
C TYR A 79 -1.67 4.87 2.54
N PHE A 80 -1.33 5.28 3.75
CA PHE A 80 -1.36 4.42 4.92
C PHE A 80 -1.66 5.23 6.17
N SER A 81 -2.05 4.56 7.24
CA SER A 81 -2.38 5.22 8.49
C SER A 81 -1.74 4.52 9.68
N VAL A 82 -1.51 5.29 10.75
CA VAL A 82 -1.03 4.79 12.03
C VAL A 82 -2.07 5.16 13.09
N LYS A 83 -2.56 4.18 13.83
CA LYS A 83 -3.53 4.37 14.89
C LYS A 83 -2.85 4.84 16.17
N GLY A 84 -3.56 5.61 16.97
CA GLY A 84 -3.11 6.07 18.28
C GLY A 84 -2.85 7.57 18.33
N THR A 85 -2.02 7.97 19.28
CA THR A 85 -1.63 9.37 19.48
C THR A 85 -0.31 9.69 18.80
N SER A 86 0.12 10.95 18.88
CA SER A 86 1.37 11.41 18.26
C SER A 86 2.61 10.59 18.66
N GLU A 87 2.60 9.96 19.81
CA GLU A 87 3.69 9.08 20.27
C GLU A 87 3.81 7.80 19.44
N ASN A 88 2.73 7.37 18.81
CA ASN A 88 2.67 6.16 18.00
C ASN A 88 3.02 6.41 16.54
N TYR A 89 3.10 7.66 16.11
CA TYR A 89 3.34 8.03 14.72
C TYR A 89 4.82 7.88 14.36
N TYR A 90 5.10 7.75 13.07
CA TYR A 90 6.48 7.68 12.60
C TYR A 90 7.22 9.01 12.83
N ALA A 91 8.44 8.92 13.32
CA ALA A 91 9.28 10.10 13.50
C ALA A 91 9.61 10.76 12.14
N PRO A 92 9.74 12.10 12.10
CA PRO A 92 10.19 12.78 10.87
C PRO A 92 11.52 12.21 10.38
N GLY A 93 11.64 12.02 9.07
CA GLY A 93 12.84 11.46 8.45
C GLY A 93 12.92 9.94 8.41
N THR A 94 11.96 9.23 8.99
CA THR A 94 11.93 7.75 8.98
C THR A 94 11.67 7.23 7.57
N TYR A 95 12.47 6.26 7.13
CA TYR A 95 12.22 5.54 5.88
C TYR A 95 11.21 4.42 6.12
N ILE A 96 10.25 4.29 5.22
CA ILE A 96 9.16 3.34 5.33
C ILE A 96 9.14 2.43 4.10
N GLN A 97 9.04 1.13 4.33
CA GLN A 97 8.76 0.15 3.29
C GLN A 97 7.25 -0.08 3.24
N VAL A 98 6.68 0.06 2.05
CA VAL A 98 5.24 -0.12 1.82
C VAL A 98 5.05 -1.32 0.91
N LYS A 99 4.34 -2.32 1.40
CA LYS A 99 3.95 -3.49 0.60
C LYS A 99 2.50 -3.29 0.13
N SER A 100 2.31 -3.39 -1.16
CA SER A 100 1.03 -3.09 -1.80
C SER A 100 0.62 -4.20 -2.75
N SER A 101 -0.69 -4.45 -2.85
CA SER A 101 -1.27 -5.12 -4.00
C SER A 101 -1.40 -4.09 -5.13
N LYS A 102 -1.96 -4.49 -6.27
CA LYS A 102 -2.20 -3.53 -7.36
C LYS A 102 -3.17 -2.41 -6.99
N THR A 103 -4.00 -2.62 -5.99
CA THR A 103 -5.10 -1.70 -5.65
C THR A 103 -4.97 -1.03 -4.29
N ILE A 104 -4.39 -1.70 -3.29
CA ILE A 104 -4.34 -1.19 -1.91
C ILE A 104 -3.00 -1.44 -1.25
N VAL A 105 -2.66 -0.60 -0.27
CA VAL A 105 -1.53 -0.82 0.63
C VAL A 105 -1.93 -1.87 1.66
N LEU A 106 -1.15 -2.94 1.77
CA LEU A 106 -1.40 -4.05 2.69
C LEU A 106 -0.58 -3.96 3.96
N GLU A 107 0.64 -3.43 3.87
CA GLU A 107 1.57 -3.37 4.99
C GLU A 107 2.51 -2.17 4.86
N ASN A 108 2.86 -1.56 5.97
CA ASN A 108 3.89 -0.55 6.05
C ASN A 108 4.74 -0.79 7.31
N ALA A 109 6.04 -0.55 7.20
CA ALA A 109 6.96 -0.74 8.31
C ALA A 109 8.17 0.19 8.17
N PRO A 110 8.74 0.67 9.29
CA PRO A 110 9.98 1.45 9.23
C PRO A 110 11.14 0.56 8.83
N VAL A 111 12.05 1.11 8.02
CA VAL A 111 13.26 0.42 7.59
C VAL A 111 14.46 1.36 7.73
N GLU A 112 15.65 0.79 7.80
CA GLU A 112 16.87 1.58 7.81
C GLU A 112 17.17 2.12 6.41
N LYS A 113 17.87 3.26 6.34
CA LYS A 113 18.28 3.86 5.08
C LYS A 113 19.05 2.87 4.20
N SER A 114 19.88 2.04 4.80
CA SER A 114 20.66 1.02 4.08
C SER A 114 19.80 -0.06 3.41
N ALA A 115 18.57 -0.23 3.86
CA ALA A 115 17.62 -1.19 3.27
C ALA A 115 16.87 -0.63 2.06
N VAL A 116 16.96 0.67 1.82
CA VAL A 116 16.29 1.33 0.69
C VAL A 116 17.12 1.13 -0.58
N PRO A 117 16.54 0.60 -1.67
CA PRO A 117 17.26 0.48 -2.95
C PRO A 117 17.80 1.83 -3.42
N GLN A 118 18.98 1.83 -4.05
CA GLN A 118 19.64 3.05 -4.46
C GLN A 118 18.80 3.93 -5.38
N ALA A 119 18.10 3.34 -6.33
CA ALA A 119 17.23 4.09 -7.25
C ALA A 119 16.09 4.79 -6.50
N ALA A 120 15.46 4.10 -5.55
CA ALA A 120 14.42 4.68 -4.72
C ALA A 120 14.98 5.77 -3.80
N LEU A 121 16.12 5.52 -3.16
CA LEU A 121 16.77 6.49 -2.27
C LEU A 121 17.13 7.78 -3.02
N LYS A 122 17.67 7.64 -4.23
CA LYS A 122 18.01 8.78 -5.08
C LYS A 122 16.79 9.64 -5.39
N GLN A 123 15.67 9.02 -5.75
CA GLN A 123 14.43 9.73 -6.02
C GLN A 123 13.89 10.44 -4.78
N ILE A 124 13.94 9.78 -3.63
CA ILE A 124 13.53 10.38 -2.35
C ILE A 124 14.37 11.64 -2.06
N GLN A 125 15.68 11.56 -2.23
CA GLN A 125 16.60 12.67 -1.96
C GLN A 125 16.44 13.82 -2.96
N GLU A 126 16.20 13.52 -4.24
CA GLU A 126 16.07 14.53 -5.29
C GLU A 126 14.68 15.16 -5.37
N ASN A 127 13.63 14.38 -5.24
CA ASN A 127 12.24 14.80 -5.48
C ASN A 127 11.38 14.85 -4.23
N GLY A 128 11.82 14.23 -3.14
CA GLY A 128 11.05 14.14 -1.91
C GLY A 128 9.90 13.15 -2.01
N THR A 129 9.04 13.16 -1.00
CA THR A 129 7.92 12.21 -0.88
C THR A 129 6.56 12.90 -0.68
N ARG A 130 6.50 14.22 -0.66
CA ARG A 130 5.24 14.93 -0.55
C ARG A 130 4.48 14.89 -1.87
N ILE A 131 3.19 14.63 -1.78
CA ILE A 131 2.28 14.69 -2.93
C ILE A 131 2.10 16.17 -3.30
N LYS A 132 2.33 16.46 -4.57
CA LYS A 132 2.22 17.81 -5.12
C LYS A 132 0.82 18.10 -5.64
#